data_b0466a9acf54274b84e0ff7d605211f0
#
_entry.id   b0466a9acf54274b84e0ff7d605211f0
#
_cell.length_a   1.000
_cell.length_b   1.000
_cell.length_c   1.000
_cell.angle_alpha   90.00
_cell.angle_beta   90.00
_cell.angle_gamma   90.00
#
_symmetry.space_group_name_H-M   'P 1'
#
loop_
_entity.id
_entity.type
_entity.pdbx_description
1 polymer ?
#
loop_
_entity_poly.entity_id
_entity_poly.type
_entity_poly.pdbx_seq_one_letter_code
_entity_poly.pdbx_strand_id
1 'polypeptide(L)'
;MRYNEILELKKRIDFNSTEPEVLIRLIESARNKGEKLQEDLRILQRISSKIVDSLDNKKFIFGREVLDKVELSEKRAVGIDGSFQLVGGTGGKWYAPISVARIIFENGPSSKPYVDIFWADIEEIDETEDSDPRKIASLKMLRAESTAILNWCTQNKRSIVFIDGPIVDPPTGSPEEYVEYRCEGIKKCLENSIVIGCVKRSRDRFFIRHLEGILFTVIPDVEKYLDKFLTDQHLMLHVFAYIRSKGKEGPIFTKWIDISSANQDYELYSKYGVYVVSLFYQKNKASSVLRLDIPLLKPPDNDQKTNEIILQAVKAVDEWIYPGHDYPLPIYLAHEKSSIREGCAQVLYEEIITKSRTTNESDQLILMLLR
;
A
#
# COMPACT_ATOMS: atom_id res chain seq x y z
N MET A 1 1.05 37.13 7.11
CA MET A 1 0.80 36.89 8.53
C MET A 1 1.63 37.87 9.34
N ARG A 2 1.03 38.66 10.24
CA ARG A 2 1.76 39.63 11.05
C ARG A 2 2.37 38.92 12.26
N TYR A 3 3.42 39.44 12.84
CA TYR A 3 4.10 38.87 14.02
C TYR A 3 3.15 38.49 15.16
N ASN A 4 2.15 39.36 15.43
CA ASN A 4 1.15 39.10 16.46
C ASN A 4 0.24 37.89 16.13
N GLU A 5 -0.07 37.63 14.85
CA GLU A 5 -0.85 36.45 14.43
C GLU A 5 -0.08 35.15 14.65
N ILE A 6 1.24 35.21 14.50
CA ILE A 6 2.13 34.06 14.79
C ILE A 6 2.20 33.79 16.28
N LEU A 7 2.25 34.84 17.12
CA LEU A 7 2.21 34.68 18.57
C LEU A 7 0.88 34.08 19.06
N GLU A 8 -0.24 34.41 18.43
CA GLU A 8 -1.54 33.82 18.74
C GLU A 8 -1.63 32.34 18.29
N LEU A 9 -1.04 32.00 17.14
CA LEU A 9 -0.91 30.62 16.69
C LEU A 9 -0.03 29.80 17.64
N LYS A 10 1.06 30.41 18.15
CA LYS A 10 1.96 29.77 19.14
C LYS A 10 1.23 29.42 20.45
N LYS A 11 0.20 30.15 20.81
CA LYS A 11 -0.63 29.85 21.99
C LYS A 11 -1.65 28.71 21.75
N ARG A 12 -2.07 28.50 20.51
CA ARG A 12 -3.10 27.51 20.11
C ARG A 12 -2.53 26.15 19.74
N ILE A 13 -1.32 26.14 19.22
CA ILE A 13 -0.63 24.94 18.75
C ILE A 13 0.72 24.94 19.45
N ASP A 14 1.16 23.78 19.91
CA ASP A 14 2.43 23.63 20.65
C ASP A 14 3.65 23.85 19.76
N PHE A 15 3.93 25.12 19.42
CA PHE A 15 5.16 25.58 18.75
C PHE A 15 6.25 25.98 19.72
N ASN A 16 6.19 25.52 20.97
CA ASN A 16 6.94 26.06 22.09
C ASN A 16 8.46 26.14 21.89
N SER A 17 9.04 25.28 21.09
CA SER A 17 10.50 25.21 20.88
C SER A 17 10.99 25.91 19.60
N THR A 18 10.10 26.48 18.76
CA THR A 18 10.49 27.12 17.51
C THR A 18 10.66 28.64 17.72
N GLU A 19 11.84 29.15 17.43
CA GLU A 19 12.12 30.57 17.44
C GLU A 19 11.18 31.34 16.50
N PRO A 20 10.60 32.49 16.93
CA PRO A 20 9.64 33.25 16.13
C PRO A 20 10.18 33.66 14.77
N GLU A 21 11.46 34.03 14.69
CA GLU A 21 12.09 34.44 13.45
C GLU A 21 12.22 33.28 12.44
N VAL A 22 12.56 32.07 12.92
CA VAL A 22 12.55 30.85 12.12
C VAL A 22 11.16 30.55 11.60
N LEU A 23 10.15 30.66 12.46
CA LEU A 23 8.76 30.41 12.09
C LEU A 23 8.26 31.40 11.01
N ILE A 24 8.58 32.68 11.10
CA ILE A 24 8.26 33.68 10.08
C ILE A 24 8.83 33.29 8.73
N ARG A 25 10.14 32.99 8.67
CA ARG A 25 10.81 32.58 7.43
C ARG A 25 10.23 31.29 6.83
N LEU A 26 9.88 30.32 7.69
CA LEU A 26 9.25 29.07 7.24
C LEU A 26 7.85 29.32 6.67
N ILE A 27 7.05 30.21 7.27
CA ILE A 27 5.71 30.57 6.77
C ILE A 27 5.81 31.30 5.43
N GLU A 28 6.76 32.24 5.28
CA GLU A 28 6.99 32.91 3.98
C GLU A 28 7.42 31.92 2.90
N SER A 29 8.36 31.01 3.23
CA SER A 29 8.76 29.93 2.33
C SER A 29 7.59 29.01 1.95
N ALA A 30 6.73 28.66 2.91
CA ALA A 30 5.54 27.83 2.67
C ALA A 30 4.54 28.51 1.74
N ARG A 31 4.34 29.84 1.87
CA ARG A 31 3.45 30.61 0.95
C ARG A 31 3.99 30.58 -0.48
N ASN A 32 5.26 30.89 -0.67
CA ASN A 32 5.90 30.88 -2.00
C ASN A 32 5.83 29.48 -2.64
N LYS A 33 6.01 28.42 -1.84
CA LYS A 33 5.84 27.04 -2.30
C LYS A 33 4.39 26.72 -2.63
N GLY A 34 3.43 27.27 -1.86
CA GLY A 34 1.98 27.09 -2.11
C GLY A 34 1.54 27.73 -3.43
N GLU A 35 2.04 28.93 -3.75
CA GLU A 35 1.75 29.60 -5.03
C GLU A 35 2.31 28.82 -6.22
N LYS A 36 3.54 28.33 -6.10
CA LYS A 36 4.13 27.45 -7.11
C LYS A 36 3.35 26.15 -7.29
N LEU A 37 2.95 25.53 -6.19
CA LEU A 37 2.14 24.33 -6.22
C LEU A 37 0.79 24.56 -6.92
N GLN A 38 0.15 25.71 -6.70
CA GLN A 38 -1.10 26.06 -7.35
C GLN A 38 -0.94 26.13 -8.87
N GLU A 39 0.15 26.71 -9.37
CA GLU A 39 0.44 26.75 -10.80
C GLU A 39 0.72 25.36 -11.37
N ASP A 40 1.53 24.56 -10.67
CA ASP A 40 1.79 23.17 -11.03
C ASP A 40 0.48 22.37 -11.13
N LEU A 41 -0.44 22.52 -10.16
CA LEU A 41 -1.75 21.86 -10.17
C LEU A 41 -2.61 22.25 -11.37
N ARG A 42 -2.61 23.53 -11.78
CA ARG A 42 -3.33 23.98 -12.99
C ARG A 42 -2.77 23.31 -14.24
N ILE A 43 -1.45 23.20 -14.34
CA ILE A 43 -0.80 22.52 -15.46
C ILE A 43 -1.18 21.03 -15.46
N LEU A 44 -1.10 20.34 -14.33
CA LEU A 44 -1.46 18.94 -14.20
C LEU A 44 -2.93 18.67 -14.55
N GLN A 45 -3.87 19.55 -14.13
CA GLN A 45 -5.28 19.45 -14.50
C GLN A 45 -5.49 19.55 -16.01
N ARG A 46 -4.80 20.48 -16.67
CA ARG A 46 -4.87 20.66 -18.13
C ARG A 46 -4.29 19.45 -18.88
N ILE A 47 -3.21 18.89 -18.36
CA ILE A 47 -2.63 17.67 -18.94
C ILE A 47 -3.58 16.49 -18.75
N SER A 48 -4.13 16.31 -17.54
CA SER A 48 -5.07 15.22 -17.23
C SER A 48 -6.32 15.26 -18.11
N SER A 49 -6.85 16.46 -18.42
CA SER A 49 -7.98 16.57 -19.35
C SER A 49 -7.64 16.01 -20.73
N LYS A 50 -6.48 16.37 -21.29
CA LYS A 50 -6.03 15.85 -22.58
C LYS A 50 -5.84 14.33 -22.58
N ILE A 51 -5.27 13.80 -21.50
CA ILE A 51 -5.07 12.35 -21.33
C ILE A 51 -6.43 11.64 -21.29
N VAL A 52 -7.37 12.10 -20.47
CA VAL A 52 -8.70 11.48 -20.35
C VAL A 52 -9.45 11.51 -21.68
N ASP A 53 -9.52 12.68 -22.35
CA ASP A 53 -10.20 12.81 -23.63
C ASP A 53 -9.62 11.86 -24.69
N SER A 54 -8.32 11.56 -24.62
CA SER A 54 -7.65 10.60 -25.49
C SER A 54 -7.88 9.13 -25.08
N LEU A 55 -8.05 8.86 -23.79
CA LEU A 55 -8.29 7.51 -23.26
C LEU A 55 -9.74 7.06 -23.40
N ASP A 56 -10.72 7.97 -23.37
CA ASP A 56 -12.14 7.67 -23.57
C ASP A 56 -12.38 6.95 -24.91
N ASN A 57 -11.68 7.36 -25.95
CA ASN A 57 -11.72 6.70 -27.26
C ASN A 57 -11.15 5.26 -27.26
N LYS A 58 -10.37 4.89 -26.24
CA LYS A 58 -9.71 3.57 -26.13
C LYS A 58 -10.33 2.66 -25.06
N LYS A 59 -11.45 3.06 -24.47
CA LYS A 59 -12.13 2.32 -23.38
C LYS A 59 -11.15 1.92 -22.27
N PHE A 60 -10.41 2.90 -21.76
CA PHE A 60 -9.42 2.67 -20.72
C PHE A 60 -9.99 2.87 -19.31
N ILE A 61 -11.09 3.61 -19.19
CA ILE A 61 -11.74 3.91 -17.91
C ILE A 61 -13.13 3.30 -17.88
N PHE A 62 -13.43 2.58 -16.81
CA PHE A 62 -14.69 1.89 -16.57
C PHE A 62 -15.39 2.42 -15.32
N GLY A 63 -16.65 2.14 -15.17
CA GLY A 63 -17.46 2.56 -14.05
C GLY A 63 -18.41 1.47 -13.55
N ARG A 64 -19.38 1.91 -12.74
CA ARG A 64 -20.40 1.06 -12.13
C ARG A 64 -21.12 0.14 -13.13
N GLU A 65 -21.39 0.64 -14.30
CA GLU A 65 -22.10 -0.08 -15.38
C GLU A 65 -21.43 -1.41 -15.79
N VAL A 66 -20.12 -1.53 -15.55
CA VAL A 66 -19.37 -2.79 -15.77
C VAL A 66 -19.49 -3.68 -14.54
N LEU A 67 -19.33 -3.13 -13.33
CA LEU A 67 -19.35 -3.90 -12.08
C LEU A 67 -20.74 -4.45 -11.75
N ASP A 68 -21.82 -3.79 -12.15
CA ASP A 68 -23.20 -4.25 -11.91
C ASP A 68 -23.54 -5.53 -12.70
N LYS A 69 -22.73 -5.89 -13.70
CA LYS A 69 -22.85 -7.14 -14.47
C LYS A 69 -22.05 -8.29 -13.88
N VAL A 70 -21.24 -8.01 -12.86
CA VAL A 70 -20.37 -9.02 -12.23
C VAL A 70 -21.03 -9.54 -10.97
N GLU A 71 -21.27 -10.83 -10.93
CA GLU A 71 -21.73 -11.52 -9.72
C GLU A 71 -20.54 -12.00 -8.90
N LEU A 72 -20.51 -11.61 -7.64
CA LEU A 72 -19.54 -12.11 -6.67
C LEU A 72 -20.22 -13.16 -5.80
N SER A 73 -19.93 -14.45 -6.06
CA SER A 73 -20.48 -15.55 -5.30
C SER A 73 -19.82 -15.71 -3.92
N GLU A 74 -18.59 -15.24 -3.79
CA GLU A 74 -17.79 -15.43 -2.59
C GLU A 74 -18.13 -14.39 -1.53
N LYS A 75 -18.53 -14.87 -0.36
CA LYS A 75 -18.89 -14.02 0.81
C LYS A 75 -17.86 -14.10 1.94
N ARG A 76 -16.97 -15.09 1.88
CA ARG A 76 -15.90 -15.24 2.87
C ARG A 76 -14.72 -14.42 2.47
N ALA A 77 -14.18 -13.64 3.40
CA ALA A 77 -12.97 -12.85 3.13
C ALA A 77 -12.01 -12.85 4.32
N VAL A 78 -10.74 -12.68 4.00
CA VAL A 78 -9.69 -12.44 4.99
C VAL A 78 -8.85 -11.25 4.57
N GLY A 79 -8.51 -10.39 5.54
CA GLY A 79 -7.47 -9.36 5.41
C GLY A 79 -6.25 -9.79 6.21
N ILE A 80 -5.08 -9.67 5.62
CA ILE A 80 -3.80 -10.05 6.24
C ILE A 80 -2.88 -8.83 6.20
N ASP A 81 -2.33 -8.48 7.36
CA ASP A 81 -1.37 -7.37 7.51
C ASP A 81 -0.40 -7.66 8.65
N GLY A 82 0.83 -7.22 8.49
CA GLY A 82 1.89 -7.30 9.47
C GLY A 82 2.42 -5.93 9.89
N SER A 83 2.99 -5.88 11.06
CA SER A 83 3.65 -4.68 11.59
C SER A 83 4.91 -5.06 12.34
N PHE A 84 5.89 -4.19 12.30
CA PHE A 84 7.07 -4.29 13.16
C PHE A 84 7.51 -2.92 13.65
N GLN A 85 8.23 -2.93 14.75
CA GLN A 85 9.02 -1.81 15.22
C GLN A 85 10.47 -2.27 15.40
N LEU A 86 11.39 -1.32 15.51
CA LEU A 86 12.79 -1.63 15.78
C LEU A 86 13.23 -0.83 16.99
N VAL A 87 13.76 -1.51 18.02
CA VAL A 87 14.23 -0.92 19.26
C VAL A 87 15.58 -1.49 19.65
N GLY A 88 16.35 -0.75 20.44
CA GLY A 88 17.70 -1.13 20.83
C GLY A 88 18.77 -0.47 19.99
N GLY A 89 19.76 -1.24 19.54
CA GLY A 89 20.90 -0.79 18.73
C GLY A 89 22.16 -0.47 19.56
N THR A 90 22.06 -0.43 20.87
CA THR A 90 23.25 -0.29 21.74
C THR A 90 24.04 -1.57 21.74
N GLY A 91 25.31 -1.48 21.40
CA GLY A 91 26.17 -2.67 21.28
C GLY A 91 25.91 -3.54 20.05
N GLY A 92 25.21 -3.01 19.01
CA GLY A 92 24.96 -3.72 17.76
C GLY A 92 23.81 -4.74 17.82
N LYS A 93 23.03 -4.76 18.90
CA LYS A 93 21.86 -5.64 19.04
C LYS A 93 20.56 -4.86 18.93
N TRP A 94 19.70 -5.29 18.00
CA TRP A 94 18.39 -4.76 17.80
C TRP A 94 17.32 -5.80 18.12
N TYR A 95 16.19 -5.35 18.57
CA TYR A 95 15.01 -6.19 18.82
C TYR A 95 13.85 -5.68 17.96
N ALA A 96 13.23 -6.60 17.23
CA ALA A 96 12.10 -6.30 16.39
C ALA A 96 10.86 -7.06 16.87
N PRO A 97 9.99 -6.44 17.68
CA PRO A 97 8.66 -6.99 17.88
C PRO A 97 7.92 -6.97 16.53
N ILE A 98 7.40 -8.14 16.14
CA ILE A 98 6.67 -8.39 14.91
C ILE A 98 5.30 -8.93 15.26
N SER A 99 4.27 -8.46 14.58
CA SER A 99 2.90 -8.97 14.68
C SER A 99 2.29 -9.13 13.31
N VAL A 100 1.55 -10.23 13.10
CA VAL A 100 0.72 -10.44 11.89
C VAL A 100 -0.69 -10.79 12.34
N ALA A 101 -1.67 -10.05 11.82
CA ALA A 101 -3.08 -10.26 12.10
C ALA A 101 -3.83 -10.72 10.85
N ARG A 102 -4.81 -11.60 11.05
CA ARG A 102 -5.82 -11.99 10.06
C ARG A 102 -7.19 -11.57 10.56
N ILE A 103 -7.93 -10.87 9.72
CA ILE A 103 -9.33 -10.49 10.00
C ILE A 103 -10.22 -11.28 9.06
N ILE A 104 -11.04 -12.15 9.64
CA ILE A 104 -11.82 -13.15 8.91
C ILE A 104 -13.29 -12.78 8.98
N PHE A 105 -13.93 -12.71 7.82
CA PHE A 105 -15.36 -12.57 7.66
C PHE A 105 -15.90 -13.84 6.98
N GLU A 106 -16.84 -14.52 7.60
CA GLU A 106 -17.41 -15.77 7.04
C GLU A 106 -18.62 -15.52 6.12
N ASN A 107 -19.41 -14.46 6.36
CA ASN A 107 -20.70 -14.25 5.71
C ASN A 107 -20.88 -12.81 5.17
N GLY A 108 -19.87 -12.29 4.48
CA GLY A 108 -19.91 -10.95 3.88
C GLY A 108 -19.55 -9.82 4.82
N PRO A 109 -19.42 -8.60 4.28
CA PRO A 109 -18.86 -7.46 5.00
C PRO A 109 -19.69 -6.98 6.19
N SER A 110 -20.98 -7.31 6.25
CA SER A 110 -21.86 -6.96 7.37
C SER A 110 -21.81 -7.95 8.53
N SER A 111 -21.11 -9.08 8.38
CA SER A 111 -20.96 -10.06 9.44
C SER A 111 -19.91 -9.63 10.48
N LYS A 112 -20.04 -10.16 11.71
CA LYS A 112 -19.04 -9.90 12.74
C LYS A 112 -17.70 -10.55 12.36
N PRO A 113 -16.60 -9.80 12.30
CA PRO A 113 -15.29 -10.37 12.00
C PRO A 113 -14.74 -11.18 13.17
N TYR A 114 -13.99 -12.21 12.84
CA TYR A 114 -13.11 -12.91 13.76
C TYR A 114 -11.69 -12.34 13.63
N VAL A 115 -11.07 -12.02 14.77
CA VAL A 115 -9.68 -11.51 14.85
C VAL A 115 -8.78 -12.66 15.22
N ASP A 116 -7.79 -12.94 14.39
CA ASP A 116 -6.78 -13.95 14.62
C ASP A 116 -5.40 -13.28 14.60
N ILE A 117 -4.74 -13.22 15.76
CA ILE A 117 -3.33 -12.80 15.83
C ILE A 117 -2.50 -14.04 15.48
N PHE A 118 -2.14 -14.12 14.21
CA PHE A 118 -1.45 -15.28 13.66
C PHE A 118 0.00 -15.38 14.13
N TRP A 119 0.67 -14.24 14.28
CA TRP A 119 2.06 -14.17 14.73
C TRP A 119 2.24 -12.99 15.68
N ALA A 120 2.93 -13.20 16.79
CA ALA A 120 3.39 -12.14 17.66
C ALA A 120 4.64 -12.63 18.39
N ASP A 121 5.81 -12.08 18.03
CA ASP A 121 7.10 -12.47 18.61
C ASP A 121 8.10 -11.30 18.53
N ILE A 122 9.20 -11.42 19.26
CA ILE A 122 10.30 -10.46 19.24
C ILE A 122 11.52 -11.12 18.61
N GLU A 123 11.90 -10.63 17.44
CA GLU A 123 13.07 -11.10 16.71
C GLU A 123 14.33 -10.35 17.15
N GLU A 124 15.40 -11.08 17.45
CA GLU A 124 16.73 -10.50 17.70
C GLU A 124 17.48 -10.34 16.37
N ILE A 125 18.10 -9.18 16.18
CA ILE A 125 18.82 -8.81 14.96
C ILE A 125 20.18 -8.25 15.35
N ASP A 126 21.23 -8.95 14.93
CA ASP A 126 22.60 -8.48 15.07
C ASP A 126 22.92 -7.49 13.91
N GLU A 127 23.45 -6.32 14.27
CA GLU A 127 23.93 -5.35 13.30
C GLU A 127 25.32 -5.73 12.82
N THR A 128 25.49 -5.82 11.49
CA THR A 128 26.78 -6.04 10.84
C THR A 128 27.06 -4.87 9.90
N GLU A 129 28.32 -4.68 9.49
CA GLU A 129 28.71 -3.58 8.58
C GLU A 129 27.90 -3.56 7.28
N ASP A 130 27.45 -4.72 6.79
CA ASP A 130 26.72 -4.88 5.53
C ASP A 130 25.20 -5.02 5.72
N SER A 131 24.66 -4.97 6.94
CA SER A 131 23.25 -5.22 7.21
C SER A 131 22.51 -3.99 7.72
N ASP A 132 21.35 -3.71 7.15
CA ASP A 132 20.38 -2.76 7.67
C ASP A 132 19.37 -3.51 8.56
N PRO A 133 19.39 -3.32 9.89
CA PRO A 133 18.49 -4.01 10.81
C PRO A 133 17.02 -3.82 10.45
N ARG A 134 16.66 -2.67 9.89
CA ARG A 134 15.29 -2.37 9.46
C ARG A 134 14.86 -3.22 8.27
N LYS A 135 15.77 -3.47 7.32
CA LYS A 135 15.50 -4.38 6.19
C LYS A 135 15.31 -5.81 6.67
N ILE A 136 16.15 -6.26 7.60
CA ILE A 136 16.03 -7.61 8.17
C ILE A 136 14.71 -7.77 8.92
N ALA A 137 14.33 -6.82 9.78
CA ALA A 137 13.07 -6.83 10.48
C ALA A 137 11.88 -6.85 9.50
N SER A 138 11.93 -6.03 8.45
CA SER A 138 10.92 -6.01 7.40
C SER A 138 10.79 -7.36 6.70
N LEU A 139 11.90 -8.00 6.31
CA LEU A 139 11.88 -9.32 5.68
C LEU A 139 11.30 -10.41 6.60
N LYS A 140 11.64 -10.38 7.90
CA LYS A 140 11.07 -11.32 8.87
C LYS A 140 9.55 -11.13 9.01
N MET A 141 9.07 -9.88 9.06
CA MET A 141 7.64 -9.57 9.06
C MET A 141 6.95 -10.10 7.79
N LEU A 142 7.50 -9.79 6.62
CA LEU A 142 6.94 -10.23 5.33
C LEU A 142 6.93 -11.78 5.20
N ARG A 143 7.91 -12.45 5.79
CA ARG A 143 7.92 -13.93 5.86
C ARG A 143 6.81 -14.45 6.76
N ALA A 144 6.55 -13.80 7.89
CA ALA A 144 5.43 -14.15 8.78
C ALA A 144 4.07 -13.92 8.09
N GLU A 145 3.90 -12.81 7.33
CA GLU A 145 2.71 -12.60 6.50
C GLU A 145 2.54 -13.69 5.43
N SER A 146 3.63 -14.05 4.73
CA SER A 146 3.60 -15.11 3.71
C SER A 146 3.21 -16.45 4.32
N THR A 147 3.66 -16.73 5.55
CA THR A 147 3.25 -17.90 6.32
C THR A 147 1.76 -17.85 6.67
N ALA A 148 1.24 -16.67 7.04
CA ALA A 148 -0.18 -16.48 7.33
C ALA A 148 -1.05 -16.71 6.09
N ILE A 149 -0.58 -16.26 4.89
CA ILE A 149 -1.23 -16.50 3.60
C ILE A 149 -1.27 -18.01 3.30
N LEU A 150 -0.13 -18.68 3.33
CA LEU A 150 -0.02 -20.11 3.03
C LEU A 150 -0.89 -20.94 3.97
N ASN A 151 -0.82 -20.68 5.28
CA ASN A 151 -1.63 -21.34 6.28
C ASN A 151 -3.14 -21.16 6.05
N TRP A 152 -3.57 -19.95 5.66
CA TRP A 152 -4.97 -19.68 5.33
C TRP A 152 -5.43 -20.54 4.15
N CYS A 153 -4.64 -20.59 3.11
CA CYS A 153 -5.02 -21.24 1.85
C CYS A 153 -4.96 -22.78 1.92
N THR A 154 -4.19 -23.34 2.86
CA THR A 154 -4.21 -24.79 3.11
C THR A 154 -5.53 -25.30 3.71
N GLN A 155 -6.40 -24.42 4.22
CA GLN A 155 -7.73 -24.79 4.71
C GLN A 155 -8.73 -25.17 3.60
N ASN A 156 -8.36 -25.01 2.33
CA ASN A 156 -9.15 -25.36 1.13
C ASN A 156 -10.56 -24.78 1.07
N LYS A 157 -10.80 -23.64 1.73
CA LYS A 157 -12.09 -22.94 1.66
C LYS A 157 -11.96 -21.76 0.68
N ARG A 158 -12.94 -21.64 -0.20
CA ARG A 158 -13.04 -20.48 -1.09
C ARG A 158 -13.13 -19.19 -0.27
N SER A 159 -12.42 -18.16 -0.70
CA SER A 159 -12.43 -16.87 -0.02
C SER A 159 -11.88 -15.76 -0.92
N ILE A 160 -12.10 -14.51 -0.49
CA ILE A 160 -11.38 -13.35 -0.98
C ILE A 160 -10.24 -13.09 -0.01
N VAL A 161 -9.02 -13.05 -0.52
CA VAL A 161 -7.81 -12.78 0.28
C VAL A 161 -7.31 -11.39 -0.07
N PHE A 162 -7.42 -10.49 0.87
CA PHE A 162 -6.88 -9.13 0.77
C PHE A 162 -5.52 -9.05 1.47
N ILE A 163 -4.51 -8.57 0.76
CA ILE A 163 -3.15 -8.34 1.25
C ILE A 163 -2.92 -6.83 1.33
N ASP A 164 -2.42 -6.32 2.46
CA ASP A 164 -2.04 -4.91 2.58
C ASP A 164 -0.71 -4.67 1.88
N GLY A 165 -0.75 -4.00 0.75
CA GLY A 165 0.41 -3.74 -0.10
C GLY A 165 0.38 -4.47 -1.44
N PRO A 166 1.51 -4.46 -2.15
CA PRO A 166 1.65 -5.13 -3.44
C PRO A 166 1.73 -6.65 -3.30
N ILE A 167 1.43 -7.35 -4.39
CA ILE A 167 1.66 -8.80 -4.47
C ILE A 167 3.16 -9.10 -4.44
N VAL A 168 3.94 -8.31 -5.18
CA VAL A 168 5.40 -8.41 -5.24
C VAL A 168 6.01 -7.61 -4.11
N ASP A 169 6.61 -8.31 -3.16
CA ASP A 169 7.07 -7.80 -1.87
C ASP A 169 8.39 -8.44 -1.46
N PRO A 170 9.37 -7.71 -0.98
CA PRO A 170 9.53 -6.28 -1.07
C PRO A 170 9.79 -5.82 -2.51
N PRO A 171 9.61 -4.54 -2.82
CA PRO A 171 9.70 -4.04 -4.20
C PRO A 171 11.09 -4.16 -4.82
N THR A 172 12.16 -4.36 -4.04
CA THR A 172 13.53 -4.54 -4.56
C THR A 172 14.37 -5.35 -3.57
N GLY A 173 15.18 -6.28 -4.09
CA GLY A 173 16.25 -6.94 -3.34
C GLY A 173 15.79 -8.01 -2.35
N SER A 174 14.65 -8.65 -2.60
CA SER A 174 14.22 -9.81 -1.80
C SER A 174 15.16 -11.01 -2.03
N PRO A 175 15.51 -11.75 -0.98
CA PRO A 175 16.17 -13.04 -1.15
C PRO A 175 15.30 -13.97 -2.01
N GLU A 176 15.91 -14.68 -2.96
CA GLU A 176 15.19 -15.59 -3.89
C GLU A 176 14.34 -16.63 -3.13
N GLU A 177 14.88 -17.19 -2.05
CA GLU A 177 14.17 -18.14 -1.18
C GLU A 177 12.86 -17.55 -0.59
N TYR A 178 12.88 -16.27 -0.23
CA TYR A 178 11.68 -15.60 0.26
C TYR A 178 10.63 -15.48 -0.85
N VAL A 179 11.05 -15.09 -2.05
CA VAL A 179 10.15 -14.93 -3.20
C VAL A 179 9.53 -16.28 -3.58
N GLU A 180 10.31 -17.35 -3.63
CA GLU A 180 9.80 -18.70 -3.88
C GLU A 180 8.73 -19.10 -2.85
N TYR A 181 9.01 -18.93 -1.56
CA TYR A 181 8.07 -19.23 -0.47
C TYR A 181 6.78 -18.41 -0.57
N ARG A 182 6.88 -17.10 -0.84
CA ARG A 182 5.72 -16.24 -1.02
C ARG A 182 4.89 -16.64 -2.24
N CYS A 183 5.55 -16.95 -3.35
CA CYS A 183 4.88 -17.43 -4.57
C CYS A 183 4.16 -18.76 -4.32
N GLU A 184 4.70 -19.67 -3.53
CA GLU A 184 4.03 -20.90 -3.15
C GLU A 184 2.71 -20.61 -2.42
N GLY A 185 2.73 -19.72 -1.42
CA GLY A 185 1.53 -19.29 -0.70
C GLY A 185 0.48 -18.67 -1.61
N ILE A 186 0.89 -17.75 -2.50
CA ILE A 186 -0.02 -17.10 -3.45
C ILE A 186 -0.62 -18.11 -4.43
N LYS A 187 0.19 -19.00 -5.01
CA LYS A 187 -0.30 -20.05 -5.92
C LYS A 187 -1.31 -20.96 -5.25
N LYS A 188 -1.05 -21.33 -4.00
CA LYS A 188 -1.99 -22.14 -3.22
C LYS A 188 -3.33 -21.45 -3.00
N CYS A 189 -3.31 -20.15 -2.74
CA CYS A 189 -4.52 -19.35 -2.64
C CYS A 189 -5.30 -19.32 -3.96
N LEU A 190 -4.61 -19.12 -5.08
CA LEU A 190 -5.22 -18.98 -6.40
C LEU A 190 -5.93 -20.27 -6.89
N GLU A 191 -5.68 -21.42 -6.28
CA GLU A 191 -6.41 -22.65 -6.58
C GLU A 191 -7.92 -22.51 -6.29
N ASN A 192 -8.30 -21.76 -5.25
CA ASN A 192 -9.67 -21.67 -4.76
C ASN A 192 -10.14 -20.26 -4.37
N SER A 193 -9.30 -19.27 -4.40
CA SER A 193 -9.56 -17.94 -3.84
C SER A 193 -9.24 -16.83 -4.82
N ILE A 194 -9.87 -15.67 -4.62
CA ILE A 194 -9.51 -14.42 -5.29
C ILE A 194 -8.48 -13.72 -4.39
N VAL A 195 -7.27 -13.47 -4.91
CA VAL A 195 -6.20 -12.79 -4.16
C VAL A 195 -6.03 -11.38 -4.70
N ILE A 196 -5.93 -10.40 -3.81
CA ILE A 196 -5.88 -8.98 -4.19
C ILE A 196 -4.86 -8.28 -3.30
N GLY A 197 -3.81 -7.72 -3.90
CA GLY A 197 -2.93 -6.77 -3.26
C GLY A 197 -3.51 -5.35 -3.33
N CYS A 198 -3.63 -4.69 -2.19
CA CYS A 198 -4.20 -3.35 -2.10
C CYS A 198 -3.12 -2.33 -1.77
N VAL A 199 -2.62 -1.63 -2.79
CA VAL A 199 -1.51 -0.69 -2.65
C VAL A 199 -2.03 0.71 -2.41
N LYS A 200 -1.86 1.19 -1.17
CA LYS A 200 -2.32 2.52 -0.73
C LYS A 200 -1.43 3.65 -1.25
N ARG A 201 -0.14 3.38 -1.44
CA ARG A 201 0.88 4.36 -1.88
C ARG A 201 1.81 3.69 -2.89
N SER A 202 1.57 3.92 -4.17
CA SER A 202 2.46 3.46 -5.23
C SER A 202 3.50 4.53 -5.55
N ARG A 203 4.77 4.12 -5.61
CA ARG A 203 5.88 4.95 -6.08
C ARG A 203 6.30 4.60 -7.51
N ASP A 204 5.66 3.63 -8.11
CA ASP A 204 5.98 3.09 -9.42
C ASP A 204 5.55 4.02 -10.55
N ARG A 205 6.07 3.76 -11.75
CA ARG A 205 5.75 4.46 -13.00
C ARG A 205 5.33 3.48 -14.12
N PHE A 206 4.71 2.36 -13.79
CA PHE A 206 4.32 1.32 -14.75
C PHE A 206 3.19 1.82 -15.68
N PHE A 207 2.18 2.46 -15.10
CA PHE A 207 1.08 3.06 -15.86
C PHE A 207 1.52 4.24 -16.70
N ILE A 208 2.41 5.08 -16.18
CA ILE A 208 2.98 6.20 -16.93
C ILE A 208 3.66 5.68 -18.19
N ARG A 209 4.54 4.68 -18.07
CA ARG A 209 5.23 4.06 -19.22
C ARG A 209 4.26 3.40 -20.21
N HIS A 210 3.26 2.68 -19.68
CA HIS A 210 2.24 2.04 -20.51
C HIS A 210 1.42 3.07 -21.29
N LEU A 211 1.00 4.16 -20.64
CA LEU A 211 0.23 5.22 -21.28
C LEU A 211 1.07 6.01 -22.29
N GLU A 212 2.35 6.20 -22.04
CA GLU A 212 3.28 6.78 -22.99
C GLU A 212 3.22 6.04 -24.34
N GLY A 213 3.36 4.70 -24.31
CA GLY A 213 3.24 3.87 -25.51
C GLY A 213 1.88 3.96 -26.23
N ILE A 214 0.78 4.10 -25.46
CA ILE A 214 -0.58 4.19 -26.03
C ILE A 214 -0.86 5.58 -26.61
N LEU A 215 -0.41 6.62 -25.94
CA LEU A 215 -0.76 8.01 -26.25
C LEU A 215 0.22 8.65 -27.24
N PHE A 216 1.39 8.05 -27.45
CA PHE A 216 2.43 8.55 -28.37
C PHE A 216 1.89 8.90 -29.77
N THR A 217 0.94 8.12 -30.29
CA THR A 217 0.34 8.34 -31.61
C THR A 217 -0.76 9.40 -31.61
N VAL A 218 -1.26 9.83 -30.44
CA VAL A 218 -2.44 10.69 -30.31
C VAL A 218 -2.08 12.06 -29.75
N ILE A 219 -1.12 12.12 -28.85
CA ILE A 219 -0.67 13.34 -28.18
C ILE A 219 0.79 13.61 -28.56
N PRO A 220 1.09 14.65 -29.35
CA PRO A 220 2.47 15.07 -29.61
C PRO A 220 3.19 15.41 -28.30
N ASP A 221 4.47 14.98 -28.18
CA ASP A 221 5.31 15.21 -26.99
C ASP A 221 4.72 14.68 -25.67
N VAL A 222 3.95 13.59 -25.72
CA VAL A 222 3.27 13.01 -24.55
C VAL A 222 4.23 12.73 -23.37
N GLU A 223 5.47 12.35 -23.67
CA GLU A 223 6.53 12.14 -22.68
C GLU A 223 6.70 13.35 -21.75
N LYS A 224 6.83 14.56 -22.34
CA LYS A 224 6.98 15.81 -21.59
C LYS A 224 5.80 16.11 -20.66
N TYR A 225 4.60 15.63 -21.05
CA TYR A 225 3.41 15.77 -20.22
C TYR A 225 3.37 14.74 -19.09
N LEU A 226 3.71 13.48 -19.38
CA LEU A 226 3.70 12.39 -18.41
C LEU A 226 4.84 12.52 -17.40
N ASP A 227 5.98 13.12 -17.76
CA ASP A 227 7.09 13.40 -16.86
C ASP A 227 6.76 14.42 -15.75
N LYS A 228 5.67 15.17 -15.89
CA LYS A 228 5.17 16.03 -14.80
C LYS A 228 4.59 15.23 -13.64
N PHE A 229 4.22 13.97 -13.85
CA PHE A 229 3.73 13.10 -12.79
C PHE A 229 4.86 12.27 -12.19
N LEU A 230 5.03 12.38 -10.88
CA LEU A 230 6.12 11.72 -10.16
C LEU A 230 5.92 10.20 -10.09
N THR A 231 4.65 9.77 -9.95
CA THR A 231 4.28 8.37 -9.78
C THR A 231 2.96 8.07 -10.50
N ASP A 232 2.67 6.81 -10.71
CA ASP A 232 1.39 6.34 -11.27
C ASP A 232 0.21 6.81 -10.42
N GLN A 233 0.34 6.76 -9.09
CA GLN A 233 -0.71 7.23 -8.19
C GLN A 233 -0.95 8.73 -8.33
N HIS A 234 0.11 9.53 -8.49
CA HIS A 234 -0.01 10.97 -8.73
C HIS A 234 -0.76 11.26 -10.04
N LEU A 235 -0.44 10.53 -11.12
CA LEU A 235 -1.17 10.61 -12.38
C LEU A 235 -2.65 10.26 -12.20
N MET A 236 -2.94 9.11 -11.58
CA MET A 236 -4.31 8.60 -11.46
C MET A 236 -5.17 9.44 -10.52
N LEU A 237 -4.61 10.07 -9.49
CA LEU A 237 -5.31 11.06 -8.68
C LEU A 237 -5.85 12.22 -9.55
N HIS A 238 -5.05 12.76 -10.46
CA HIS A 238 -5.45 13.84 -11.34
C HIS A 238 -6.42 13.38 -12.43
N VAL A 239 -6.20 12.21 -13.03
CA VAL A 239 -7.08 11.60 -14.02
C VAL A 239 -8.48 11.38 -13.41
N PHE A 240 -8.55 10.74 -12.25
CA PHE A 240 -9.84 10.46 -11.59
C PHE A 240 -10.52 11.74 -11.09
N ALA A 241 -9.76 12.70 -10.57
CA ALA A 241 -10.31 14.01 -10.19
C ALA A 241 -10.95 14.73 -11.38
N TYR A 242 -10.34 14.68 -12.56
CA TYR A 242 -10.92 15.26 -13.78
C TYR A 242 -12.20 14.52 -14.19
N ILE A 243 -12.22 13.19 -14.19
CA ILE A 243 -13.41 12.39 -14.49
C ILE A 243 -14.55 12.72 -13.51
N ARG A 244 -14.24 12.86 -12.22
CA ARG A 244 -15.19 13.29 -11.18
C ARG A 244 -15.75 14.68 -11.42
N SER A 245 -14.93 15.60 -11.91
CA SER A 245 -15.38 16.96 -12.26
C SER A 245 -16.41 16.99 -13.42
N LYS A 246 -16.44 15.94 -14.25
CA LYS A 246 -17.44 15.72 -15.31
C LYS A 246 -18.73 15.07 -14.81
N GLY A 247 -18.90 14.89 -13.48
CA GLY A 247 -20.13 14.37 -12.88
C GLY A 247 -20.21 12.85 -12.82
N LYS A 248 -19.11 12.10 -13.09
CA LYS A 248 -19.13 10.65 -12.94
C LYS A 248 -19.16 10.26 -11.45
N GLU A 249 -20.26 9.65 -11.02
CA GLU A 249 -20.45 9.17 -9.66
C GLU A 249 -20.18 7.65 -9.54
N GLY A 250 -20.08 7.15 -8.28
CA GLY A 250 -19.86 5.72 -8.02
C GLY A 250 -18.42 5.27 -8.28
N PRO A 251 -18.16 3.95 -8.35
CA PRO A 251 -16.84 3.41 -8.59
C PRO A 251 -16.33 3.72 -9.99
N ILE A 252 -15.05 4.03 -10.09
CA ILE A 252 -14.31 4.15 -11.35
C ILE A 252 -13.01 3.35 -11.25
N PHE A 253 -12.59 2.73 -12.35
CA PHE A 253 -11.36 1.97 -12.43
C PHE A 253 -10.76 1.99 -13.83
N THR A 254 -9.45 1.77 -13.91
CA THR A 254 -8.75 1.70 -15.20
C THR A 254 -8.82 0.31 -15.80
N LYS A 255 -8.54 0.20 -17.09
CA LYS A 255 -8.11 -1.07 -17.69
C LYS A 255 -6.87 -1.56 -16.94
N TRP A 256 -6.76 -2.86 -16.77
CA TRP A 256 -5.57 -3.48 -16.22
C TRP A 256 -4.38 -3.43 -17.19
N ILE A 257 -3.19 -3.45 -16.65
CA ILE A 257 -1.95 -3.61 -17.39
C ILE A 257 -1.18 -4.80 -16.83
N ASP A 258 -0.46 -5.50 -17.70
CA ASP A 258 0.49 -6.53 -17.29
C ASP A 258 1.76 -5.85 -16.75
N ILE A 259 2.11 -6.18 -15.51
CA ILE A 259 3.33 -5.71 -14.84
C ILE A 259 4.30 -6.84 -14.50
N SER A 260 4.05 -8.05 -15.01
CA SER A 260 4.83 -9.26 -14.72
C SER A 260 6.30 -9.18 -15.16
N SER A 261 6.63 -8.23 -16.03
CA SER A 261 7.99 -7.94 -16.51
C SER A 261 8.40 -6.49 -16.29
N ALA A 262 7.76 -5.79 -15.36
CA ALA A 262 7.99 -4.35 -15.16
C ALA A 262 9.38 -4.03 -14.60
N ASN A 263 9.95 -4.93 -13.82
CA ASN A 263 11.32 -4.91 -13.29
C ASN A 263 11.76 -6.32 -12.84
N GLN A 264 12.99 -6.44 -12.35
CA GLN A 264 13.59 -7.72 -11.94
C GLN A 264 12.79 -8.46 -10.85
N ASP A 265 12.16 -7.73 -9.90
CA ASP A 265 11.38 -8.35 -8.82
C ASP A 265 10.13 -9.02 -9.41
N TYR A 266 9.41 -8.34 -10.32
CA TYR A 266 8.23 -8.90 -10.99
C TYR A 266 8.60 -10.07 -11.92
N GLU A 267 9.73 -9.99 -12.63
CA GLU A 267 10.26 -11.09 -13.44
C GLU A 267 10.58 -12.32 -12.59
N LEU A 268 11.12 -12.10 -11.37
CA LEU A 268 11.40 -13.18 -10.43
C LEU A 268 10.12 -13.89 -9.97
N TYR A 269 9.06 -13.16 -9.65
CA TYR A 269 7.75 -13.74 -9.32
C TYR A 269 7.18 -14.52 -10.50
N SER A 270 7.31 -14.00 -11.72
CA SER A 270 6.89 -14.67 -12.96
C SER A 270 7.67 -15.98 -13.20
N LYS A 271 8.97 -16.01 -12.91
CA LYS A 271 9.79 -17.23 -12.94
C LYS A 271 9.25 -18.32 -12.01
N TYR A 272 8.69 -17.93 -10.85
CA TYR A 272 8.04 -18.85 -9.90
C TYR A 272 6.54 -19.07 -10.20
N GLY A 273 6.04 -18.61 -11.34
CA GLY A 273 4.69 -18.89 -11.82
C GLY A 273 3.59 -18.01 -11.21
N VAL A 274 3.95 -16.83 -10.73
CA VAL A 274 3.02 -15.78 -10.28
C VAL A 274 3.16 -14.58 -11.20
N TYR A 275 2.18 -14.37 -12.05
CA TYR A 275 2.08 -13.21 -12.95
C TYR A 275 1.18 -12.16 -12.32
N VAL A 276 1.47 -10.88 -12.52
CA VAL A 276 0.72 -9.83 -11.84
C VAL A 276 0.18 -8.83 -12.86
N VAL A 277 -1.11 -8.60 -12.80
CA VAL A 277 -1.75 -7.47 -13.48
C VAL A 277 -2.10 -6.41 -12.46
N SER A 278 -2.10 -5.15 -12.89
CA SER A 278 -2.40 -4.03 -12.02
C SER A 278 -3.42 -3.09 -12.65
N LEU A 279 -4.23 -2.47 -11.81
CA LEU A 279 -5.19 -1.44 -12.21
C LEU A 279 -5.37 -0.42 -11.08
N PHE A 280 -5.91 0.75 -11.40
CA PHE A 280 -6.30 1.73 -10.40
C PHE A 280 -7.81 1.75 -10.21
N TYR A 281 -8.23 1.94 -8.97
CA TYR A 281 -9.62 1.94 -8.53
C TYR A 281 -9.90 3.10 -7.57
N GLN A 282 -11.08 3.69 -7.65
CA GLN A 282 -11.60 4.66 -6.69
C GLN A 282 -13.11 4.45 -6.49
N LYS A 283 -13.55 4.25 -5.25
CA LYS A 283 -14.96 4.01 -4.92
C LYS A 283 -15.87 5.20 -5.20
N ASN A 284 -15.49 6.36 -4.70
CA ASN A 284 -16.23 7.61 -4.84
C ASN A 284 -15.27 8.82 -4.75
N LYS A 285 -15.81 10.03 -4.86
CA LYS A 285 -15.01 11.26 -4.84
C LYS A 285 -14.23 11.48 -3.52
N ALA A 286 -14.73 10.99 -2.41
CA ALA A 286 -14.11 11.15 -1.09
C ALA A 286 -13.09 10.05 -0.78
N SER A 287 -13.07 8.94 -1.56
CA SER A 287 -12.15 7.83 -1.34
C SER A 287 -10.80 8.08 -1.99
N SER A 288 -9.75 7.53 -1.39
CA SER A 288 -8.41 7.49 -1.98
C SER A 288 -8.39 6.66 -3.27
N VAL A 289 -7.43 6.95 -4.13
CA VAL A 289 -7.14 6.13 -5.31
C VAL A 289 -6.26 4.97 -4.88
N LEU A 290 -6.71 3.75 -5.13
CA LEU A 290 -5.98 2.52 -4.83
C LEU A 290 -5.39 1.93 -6.12
N ARG A 291 -4.17 1.39 -6.04
CA ARG A 291 -3.70 0.41 -7.03
C ARG A 291 -4.07 -0.99 -6.52
N LEU A 292 -4.63 -1.78 -7.40
CA LEU A 292 -4.95 -3.17 -7.14
C LEU A 292 -4.01 -4.05 -7.96
N ASP A 293 -3.29 -4.94 -7.28
CA ASP A 293 -2.45 -5.95 -7.89
C ASP A 293 -3.18 -7.30 -7.81
N ILE A 294 -3.39 -7.94 -8.95
CA ILE A 294 -4.13 -9.20 -9.05
C ILE A 294 -3.19 -10.26 -9.61
N PRO A 295 -2.81 -11.25 -8.81
CA PRO A 295 -1.93 -12.33 -9.26
C PRO A 295 -2.70 -13.35 -10.10
N LEU A 296 -2.00 -13.93 -11.06
CA LEU A 296 -2.49 -14.95 -11.99
C LEU A 296 -1.51 -16.13 -12.03
N LEU A 297 -2.03 -17.34 -12.27
CA LEU A 297 -1.19 -18.56 -12.44
C LEU A 297 -0.59 -18.71 -13.84
N LYS A 298 -1.02 -17.89 -14.78
CA LYS A 298 -0.55 -17.91 -16.17
C LYS A 298 -0.28 -16.49 -16.64
N PRO A 299 0.57 -16.31 -17.64
CA PRO A 299 0.73 -15.02 -18.29
C PRO A 299 -0.64 -14.42 -18.64
N PRO A 300 -0.87 -13.14 -18.35
CA PRO A 300 -2.15 -12.51 -18.65
C PRO A 300 -2.37 -12.44 -20.17
N ASP A 301 -3.55 -12.86 -20.59
CA ASP A 301 -4.02 -12.71 -21.96
C ASP A 301 -5.33 -11.86 -21.92
N ASN A 302 -5.62 -11.12 -22.97
CA ASN A 302 -6.87 -10.35 -23.10
C ASN A 302 -8.08 -11.27 -23.38
N ASP A 303 -8.05 -12.50 -22.89
CA ASP A 303 -9.15 -13.44 -23.01
C ASP A 303 -10.29 -13.13 -22.02
N GLN A 304 -11.44 -13.76 -22.25
CA GLN A 304 -12.62 -13.57 -21.42
C GLN A 304 -12.37 -14.02 -19.98
N LYS A 305 -11.65 -15.11 -19.77
CA LYS A 305 -11.41 -15.72 -18.46
C LYS A 305 -10.53 -14.82 -17.57
N THR A 306 -9.45 -14.27 -18.13
CA THR A 306 -8.58 -13.31 -17.43
C THR A 306 -9.36 -12.07 -17.02
N ASN A 307 -10.17 -11.52 -17.95
CA ASN A 307 -10.99 -10.35 -17.66
C ASN A 307 -12.07 -10.64 -16.58
N GLU A 308 -12.68 -11.82 -16.56
CA GLU A 308 -13.64 -12.23 -15.53
C GLU A 308 -12.97 -12.27 -14.13
N ILE A 309 -11.80 -12.88 -14.00
CA ILE A 309 -11.05 -12.93 -12.73
C ILE A 309 -10.76 -11.51 -12.23
N ILE A 310 -10.29 -10.64 -13.10
CA ILE A 310 -9.95 -9.26 -12.74
C ILE A 310 -11.20 -8.47 -12.33
N LEU A 311 -12.29 -8.61 -13.07
CA LEU A 311 -13.54 -7.95 -12.74
C LEU A 311 -14.14 -8.45 -11.42
N GLN A 312 -14.05 -9.76 -11.11
CA GLN A 312 -14.41 -10.29 -9.80
C GLN A 312 -13.57 -9.70 -8.67
N ALA A 313 -12.26 -9.53 -8.88
CA ALA A 313 -11.39 -8.88 -7.91
C ALA A 313 -11.77 -7.41 -7.67
N VAL A 314 -12.05 -6.65 -8.74
CA VAL A 314 -12.51 -5.25 -8.62
C VAL A 314 -13.87 -5.17 -7.93
N LYS A 315 -14.80 -6.07 -8.28
CA LYS A 315 -16.11 -6.18 -7.62
C LYS A 315 -15.97 -6.50 -6.14
N ALA A 316 -15.07 -7.41 -5.77
CA ALA A 316 -14.77 -7.71 -4.37
C ALA A 316 -14.29 -6.45 -3.62
N VAL A 317 -13.34 -5.70 -4.19
CA VAL A 317 -12.87 -4.45 -3.59
C VAL A 317 -14.02 -3.45 -3.42
N ASP A 318 -14.88 -3.30 -4.45
CA ASP A 318 -16.03 -2.39 -4.37
C ASP A 318 -17.00 -2.79 -3.24
N GLU A 319 -17.34 -4.04 -3.08
CA GLU A 319 -18.25 -4.51 -2.03
C GLU A 319 -17.67 -4.43 -0.63
N TRP A 320 -16.34 -4.61 -0.48
CA TRP A 320 -15.67 -4.65 0.82
C TRP A 320 -15.14 -3.30 1.32
N ILE A 321 -15.20 -2.23 0.52
CA ILE A 321 -14.95 -0.86 0.99
C ILE A 321 -16.24 -0.30 1.59
N TYR A 322 -16.24 -0.09 2.90
CA TYR A 322 -17.36 0.51 3.62
C TYR A 322 -17.43 2.04 3.42
N PRO A 323 -18.62 2.66 3.54
CA PRO A 323 -18.74 4.11 3.55
C PRO A 323 -17.82 4.74 4.60
N GLY A 324 -17.03 5.72 4.20
CA GLY A 324 -16.06 6.39 5.07
C GLY A 324 -14.69 5.72 5.19
N HIS A 325 -14.49 4.56 4.55
CA HIS A 325 -13.18 3.91 4.45
C HIS A 325 -12.60 4.04 3.04
N ASP A 326 -11.29 4.09 2.96
CA ASP A 326 -10.55 4.25 1.70
C ASP A 326 -10.18 2.91 1.05
N TYR A 327 -10.21 1.82 1.81
CA TYR A 327 -9.80 0.48 1.37
C TYR A 327 -10.63 -0.62 2.06
N PRO A 328 -10.53 -1.87 1.59
CA PRO A 328 -11.36 -2.96 2.09
C PRO A 328 -11.29 -3.13 3.60
N LEU A 329 -12.47 -3.30 4.23
CA LEU A 329 -12.61 -3.41 5.68
C LEU A 329 -11.72 -4.49 6.32
N PRO A 330 -11.54 -5.69 5.71
CA PRO A 330 -10.65 -6.69 6.28
C PRO A 330 -9.21 -6.20 6.45
N ILE A 331 -8.67 -5.45 5.48
CA ILE A 331 -7.31 -4.87 5.57
C ILE A 331 -7.26 -3.76 6.61
N TYR A 332 -8.28 -2.88 6.61
CA TYR A 332 -8.34 -1.79 7.58
C TYR A 332 -8.22 -2.33 9.01
N LEU A 333 -9.01 -3.34 9.33
CA LEU A 333 -9.00 -3.95 10.66
C LEU A 333 -7.72 -4.78 10.91
N ALA A 334 -7.16 -5.46 9.89
CA ALA A 334 -5.90 -6.17 10.04
C ALA A 334 -4.77 -5.21 10.42
N HIS A 335 -4.69 -4.08 9.72
CA HIS A 335 -3.72 -3.02 10.02
C HIS A 335 -3.86 -2.48 11.45
N GLU A 336 -5.07 -2.23 11.93
CA GLU A 336 -5.29 -1.80 13.32
C GLU A 336 -4.87 -2.86 14.34
N LYS A 337 -5.09 -4.14 14.03
CA LYS A 337 -4.82 -5.25 14.97
C LYS A 337 -3.39 -5.73 14.95
N SER A 338 -2.68 -5.62 13.84
CA SER A 338 -1.25 -5.92 13.74
C SER A 338 -0.38 -4.78 14.28
N SER A 339 -0.89 -3.54 14.32
CA SER A 339 -0.09 -2.34 14.60
C SER A 339 0.59 -2.36 15.95
N ILE A 340 1.92 -2.32 15.94
CA ILE A 340 2.78 -2.14 17.13
C ILE A 340 3.18 -0.67 17.19
N ARG A 341 2.76 0.01 18.26
CA ARG A 341 3.11 1.42 18.48
C ARG A 341 4.49 1.53 19.11
N GLU A 342 5.20 2.62 18.81
CA GLU A 342 6.55 2.88 19.30
C GLU A 342 6.66 2.78 20.81
N GLY A 343 5.74 3.38 21.57
CA GLY A 343 5.74 3.29 23.03
C GLY A 343 5.60 1.85 23.56
N CYS A 344 4.85 0.97 22.85
CA CYS A 344 4.78 -0.44 23.19
C CYS A 344 6.13 -1.14 22.97
N ALA A 345 6.79 -0.87 21.84
CA ALA A 345 8.08 -1.44 21.52
C ALA A 345 9.16 -1.04 22.56
N GLN A 346 9.13 0.20 23.03
CA GLN A 346 10.03 0.66 24.10
C GLN A 346 9.81 -0.08 25.42
N VAL A 347 8.57 -0.27 25.84
CA VAL A 347 8.26 -1.05 27.06
C VAL A 347 8.75 -2.49 26.94
N LEU A 348 8.60 -3.13 25.78
CA LEU A 348 9.12 -4.47 25.53
C LEU A 348 10.65 -4.51 25.62
N TYR A 349 11.33 -3.49 25.08
CA TYR A 349 12.78 -3.37 25.20
C TYR A 349 13.24 -3.19 26.65
N GLU A 350 12.56 -2.34 27.43
CA GLU A 350 12.85 -2.17 28.87
C GLU A 350 12.68 -3.50 29.63
N GLU A 351 11.68 -4.31 29.30
CA GLU A 351 11.49 -5.63 29.91
C GLU A 351 12.64 -6.60 29.59
N ILE A 352 13.12 -6.60 28.32
CA ILE A 352 14.28 -7.41 27.89
C ILE A 352 15.51 -7.02 28.70
N ILE A 353 15.84 -5.74 28.79
CA ILE A 353 17.03 -5.25 29.51
C ILE A 353 16.92 -5.54 31.02
N THR A 354 15.74 -5.33 31.59
CA THR A 354 15.50 -5.61 33.00
C THR A 354 15.69 -7.09 33.32
N LYS A 355 15.21 -8.00 32.50
CA LYS A 355 15.32 -9.45 32.69
C LYS A 355 16.72 -9.97 32.40
N SER A 356 17.43 -9.38 31.45
CA SER A 356 18.80 -9.79 31.13
C SER A 356 19.78 -9.49 32.26
N ARG A 357 19.40 -8.65 33.24
CA ARG A 357 20.28 -8.17 34.32
C ARG A 357 21.61 -7.62 33.78
N THR A 358 21.61 -7.07 32.60
CA THR A 358 22.80 -6.45 32.00
C THR A 358 23.24 -5.29 32.89
N THR A 359 24.46 -5.41 33.41
CA THR A 359 25.13 -4.34 34.17
C THR A 359 25.88 -3.38 33.24
N ASN A 360 25.57 -3.40 31.96
CA ASN A 360 26.24 -2.55 30.99
C ASN A 360 25.83 -1.07 31.23
N GLU A 361 26.79 -0.25 31.64
CA GLU A 361 26.58 1.17 31.96
C GLU A 361 25.89 1.93 30.81
N SER A 362 26.15 1.53 29.56
CA SER A 362 25.53 2.10 28.37
C SER A 362 24.01 1.86 28.32
N ASP A 363 23.54 0.67 28.69
CA ASP A 363 22.13 0.31 28.67
C ASP A 363 21.37 0.97 29.83
N GLN A 364 22.04 1.13 31.00
CA GLN A 364 21.51 1.89 32.13
C GLN A 364 21.38 3.39 31.80
N LEU A 365 22.30 3.94 31.03
CA LEU A 365 22.29 5.33 30.61
C LEU A 365 21.10 5.59 29.65
N ILE A 366 20.81 4.66 28.74
CA ILE A 366 19.67 4.74 27.84
C ILE A 366 18.35 4.65 28.61
N LEU A 367 18.22 3.72 29.57
CA LEU A 367 17.04 3.65 30.43
C LEU A 367 16.83 4.91 31.28
N MET A 368 17.91 5.62 31.65
CA MET A 368 17.83 6.90 32.34
C MET A 368 17.42 8.07 31.42
N LEU A 369 17.79 8.02 30.15
CA LEU A 369 17.45 9.05 29.16
C LEU A 369 16.03 8.92 28.61
N LEU A 370 15.45 7.73 28.72
CA LEU A 370 14.08 7.44 28.28
C LEU A 370 13.01 7.68 29.38
N ARG A 371 13.44 8.00 30.61
CA ARG A 371 12.57 8.46 31.71
C ARG A 371 12.47 9.98 31.77
#